data_b3a614080eb4a91839f2348be451de97
#
_entry.id   b3a614080eb4a91839f2348be451de97
#
_cell.length_a   1.000
_cell.length_b   1.000
_cell.length_c   1.000
_cell.angle_alpha   90.00
_cell.angle_beta   90.00
_cell.angle_gamma   90.00
#
_symmetry.space_group_name_H-M   'P 1'
#
loop_
_entity.id
_entity.type
_entity.pdbx_description
1 polymer ?
#
loop_
_entity_poly.entity_id
_entity_poly.type
_entity_poly.pdbx_seq_one_letter_code
_entity_poly.pdbx_strand_id
1 'polypeptide(L)'
;GPGPGGGDCPARFLARASALPRFRSPLAPPAPPAGSAPMQFTTSEYIRMVRRRDTASAGGPDGLTFMALRTWFDGGEDDALSNHLTTALNLILANKLPAASRALVCAARCVPVPKNDKGEVRPIAIGSCLLRLAGAMCNTRAADDLRRHFLPLQFGVGVRGGAELML
;
A
#
# COMPACT_ATOMS: atom_id res chain seq x y z
N GLY A 1 19.51 -38.26 18.60
CA GLY A 1 20.32 -37.30 17.89
C GLY A 1 19.70 -35.93 17.94
N PRO A 2 20.44 -34.81 18.09
CA PRO A 2 19.88 -33.48 18.12
C PRO A 2 19.31 -33.11 16.74
N GLY A 3 18.11 -32.61 16.72
CA GLY A 3 17.43 -32.12 15.50
C GLY A 3 18.18 -30.96 14.85
N PRO A 4 18.01 -30.72 13.55
CA PRO A 4 18.72 -29.68 12.82
C PRO A 4 18.35 -28.28 13.37
N GLY A 5 19.41 -27.56 13.81
CA GLY A 5 19.34 -26.33 14.54
C GLY A 5 18.50 -25.22 13.85
N GLY A 6 17.48 -24.83 14.53
CA GLY A 6 16.87 -23.55 14.33
C GLY A 6 17.79 -22.44 14.84
N GLY A 7 18.22 -21.52 14.02
CA GLY A 7 18.85 -20.36 14.59
C GLY A 7 19.83 -19.55 13.76
N ASP A 8 19.64 -19.34 12.47
CA ASP A 8 20.48 -18.34 11.77
C ASP A 8 19.74 -17.52 10.70
N CYS A 9 18.43 -17.58 10.68
CA CYS A 9 17.64 -16.94 9.64
C CYS A 9 17.71 -15.40 9.62
N PRO A 10 17.66 -14.67 10.78
CA PRO A 10 17.65 -13.20 10.74
C PRO A 10 18.99 -12.58 10.32
N ALA A 11 20.11 -13.12 10.80
CA ALA A 11 21.44 -12.54 10.53
C ALA A 11 21.87 -12.75 9.07
N ARG A 12 21.63 -13.93 8.50
CA ARG A 12 21.91 -14.21 7.08
C ARG A 12 20.99 -13.42 6.14
N PHE A 13 19.75 -13.15 6.55
CA PHE A 13 18.82 -12.31 5.79
C PHE A 13 19.29 -10.87 5.75
N LEU A 14 19.67 -10.30 6.90
CA LEU A 14 20.17 -8.93 6.97
C LEU A 14 21.48 -8.75 6.19
N ALA A 15 22.38 -9.73 6.24
CA ALA A 15 23.61 -9.72 5.46
C ALA A 15 23.36 -9.79 3.94
N ARG A 16 22.38 -10.57 3.49
CA ARG A 16 21.97 -10.61 2.08
C ARG A 16 21.19 -9.37 1.64
N ALA A 17 20.38 -8.81 2.50
CA ALA A 17 19.66 -7.55 2.21
C ALA A 17 20.62 -6.36 2.04
N SER A 18 21.74 -6.33 2.78
CA SER A 18 22.79 -5.31 2.63
C SER A 18 23.65 -5.48 1.36
N ALA A 19 23.68 -6.70 0.78
CA ALA A 19 24.42 -7.04 -0.45
C ALA A 19 23.58 -6.87 -1.73
N LEU A 20 22.30 -6.59 -1.61
CA LEU A 20 21.48 -6.27 -2.78
C LEU A 20 21.99 -4.97 -3.41
N PRO A 21 22.14 -4.92 -4.76
CA PRO A 21 22.50 -3.68 -5.42
C PRO A 21 21.52 -2.61 -4.96
N ARG A 22 22.06 -1.51 -4.45
CA ARG A 22 21.23 -0.34 -4.07
C ARG A 22 20.37 -0.04 -5.28
N PHE A 23 19.07 -0.25 -5.15
CA PHE A 23 18.12 0.19 -6.16
C PHE A 23 18.45 1.66 -6.44
N ARG A 24 18.94 1.95 -7.64
CA ARG A 24 19.02 3.34 -8.09
C ARG A 24 17.64 3.89 -7.89
N SER A 25 17.55 5.01 -7.17
CA SER A 25 16.28 5.70 -6.99
C SER A 25 15.57 5.71 -8.34
N PRO A 26 14.34 5.20 -8.43
CA PRO A 26 13.61 5.26 -9.68
C PRO A 26 13.68 6.69 -10.18
N LEU A 27 13.81 6.87 -11.48
CA LEU A 27 13.71 8.18 -12.12
C LEU A 27 12.56 8.93 -11.45
N ALA A 28 12.81 10.15 -11.02
CA ALA A 28 11.77 10.97 -10.41
C ALA A 28 10.51 10.86 -11.28
N PRO A 29 9.34 10.58 -10.68
CA PRO A 29 8.13 10.47 -11.47
C PRO A 29 7.96 11.75 -12.28
N PRO A 30 7.46 11.66 -13.53
CA PRO A 30 7.22 12.84 -14.34
C PRO A 30 6.35 13.82 -13.55
N ALA A 31 6.65 15.11 -13.64
CA ALA A 31 5.83 16.13 -13.02
C ALA A 31 4.39 15.99 -13.54
N PRO A 32 3.39 16.13 -12.67
CA PRO A 32 2.00 16.13 -13.11
C PRO A 32 1.80 17.25 -14.14
N PRO A 33 0.90 17.07 -15.11
CA PRO A 33 0.58 18.12 -16.09
C PRO A 33 0.28 19.45 -15.38
N ALA A 34 0.77 20.55 -15.94
CA ALA A 34 0.53 21.88 -15.37
C ALA A 34 -0.99 22.11 -15.24
N GLY A 35 -1.43 22.54 -14.04
CA GLY A 35 -2.84 22.79 -13.75
C GLY A 35 -3.64 21.58 -13.27
N SER A 36 -3.06 20.38 -13.16
CA SER A 36 -3.78 19.25 -12.58
C SER A 36 -3.96 19.46 -11.07
N ALA A 37 -5.23 19.49 -10.63
CA ALA A 37 -5.55 19.51 -9.21
C ALA A 37 -5.22 18.14 -8.56
N PRO A 38 -4.72 18.13 -7.32
CA PRO A 38 -4.52 16.88 -6.60
C PRO A 38 -5.86 16.16 -6.42
N MET A 39 -5.83 14.84 -6.54
CA MET A 39 -7.00 14.01 -6.31
C MET A 39 -7.45 14.14 -4.85
N GLN A 40 -8.74 14.36 -4.65
CA GLN A 40 -9.34 14.47 -3.32
C GLN A 40 -10.55 13.53 -3.22
N PHE A 41 -10.80 13.07 -2.01
CA PHE A 41 -11.94 12.21 -1.69
C PHE A 41 -12.67 12.73 -0.46
N THR A 42 -13.97 12.45 -0.39
CA THR A 42 -14.84 12.80 0.73
C THR A 42 -14.72 11.79 1.87
N THR A 43 -15.20 12.16 3.03
CA THR A 43 -15.26 11.28 4.22
C THR A 43 -16.09 10.02 3.92
N SER A 44 -17.23 10.14 3.26
CA SER A 44 -18.07 9.00 2.85
C SER A 44 -17.36 8.03 1.91
N GLU A 45 -16.55 8.54 0.97
CA GLU A 45 -15.75 7.69 0.09
C GLU A 45 -14.70 6.88 0.88
N TYR A 46 -14.01 7.51 1.85
CA TYR A 46 -13.07 6.81 2.72
C TYR A 46 -13.74 5.77 3.61
N ILE A 47 -14.85 6.12 4.27
CA ILE A 47 -15.64 5.19 5.08
C ILE A 47 -16.02 3.95 4.26
N ARG A 48 -16.56 4.14 3.07
CA ARG A 48 -16.93 3.05 2.16
C ARG A 48 -15.75 2.17 1.78
N MET A 49 -14.60 2.78 1.52
CA MET A 49 -13.39 2.04 1.16
C MET A 49 -12.83 1.25 2.34
N VAL A 50 -12.76 1.84 3.54
CA VAL A 50 -12.25 1.16 4.75
C VAL A 50 -13.12 -0.04 5.10
N ARG A 51 -14.45 0.08 4.98
CA ARG A 51 -15.38 -1.04 5.23
C ARG A 51 -15.17 -2.24 4.31
N ARG A 52 -14.62 -2.03 3.12
CA ARG A 52 -14.29 -3.09 2.15
C ARG A 52 -12.91 -3.72 2.38
N ARG A 53 -12.09 -3.19 3.29
CA ARG A 53 -10.75 -3.73 3.56
C ARG A 53 -10.81 -4.93 4.49
N ASP A 54 -9.93 -5.88 4.24
CA ASP A 54 -9.72 -7.00 5.15
C ASP A 54 -9.07 -6.48 6.45
N THR A 55 -9.79 -6.66 7.55
CA THR A 55 -9.36 -6.23 8.89
C THR A 55 -8.26 -7.10 9.47
N ALA A 56 -8.05 -8.31 8.97
CA ALA A 56 -6.95 -9.20 9.34
C ALA A 56 -5.61 -8.79 8.67
N SER A 57 -5.64 -7.83 7.75
CA SER A 57 -4.45 -7.35 7.06
C SER A 57 -3.44 -6.73 8.03
N ALA A 58 -2.18 -7.19 7.97
CA ALA A 58 -1.11 -6.73 8.86
C ALA A 58 -0.87 -5.21 8.77
N GLY A 59 -0.56 -4.61 9.93
CA GLY A 59 -0.13 -3.22 10.02
C GLY A 59 1.27 -2.97 9.47
N GLY A 60 1.53 -1.73 9.07
CA GLY A 60 2.85 -1.25 8.65
C GLY A 60 3.80 -1.03 9.84
N PRO A 61 4.89 -0.23 9.64
CA PRO A 61 5.84 0.11 10.71
C PRO A 61 5.20 0.89 11.87
N ASP A 62 4.13 1.62 11.59
CA ASP A 62 3.32 2.39 12.52
C ASP A 62 2.40 1.51 13.40
N GLY A 63 2.31 0.21 13.11
CA GLY A 63 1.39 -0.71 13.79
C GLY A 63 -0.08 -0.49 13.47
N LEU A 64 -0.44 0.51 12.67
CA LEU A 64 -1.82 0.82 12.33
C LEU A 64 -2.43 -0.27 11.43
N THR A 65 -3.65 -0.71 11.76
CA THR A 65 -4.39 -1.75 11.04
C THR A 65 -5.66 -1.19 10.39
N PHE A 66 -6.22 -1.90 9.42
CA PHE A 66 -7.53 -1.54 8.88
C PHE A 66 -8.68 -1.71 9.88
N MET A 67 -8.51 -2.57 10.89
CA MET A 67 -9.42 -2.65 12.01
C MET A 67 -9.49 -1.31 12.77
N ALA A 68 -8.33 -0.74 13.16
CA ALA A 68 -8.25 0.54 13.83
C ALA A 68 -8.83 1.67 12.99
N LEU A 69 -8.50 1.72 11.69
CA LEU A 69 -9.09 2.71 10.77
C LEU A 69 -10.61 2.58 10.67
N ARG A 70 -11.14 1.35 10.65
CA ARG A 70 -12.60 1.13 10.64
C ARG A 70 -13.24 1.70 11.89
N THR A 71 -12.66 1.45 13.08
CA THR A 71 -13.15 2.01 14.34
C THR A 71 -13.11 3.55 14.34
N TRP A 72 -12.04 4.13 13.80
CA TRP A 72 -11.90 5.59 13.74
C TRP A 72 -12.88 6.27 12.78
N PHE A 73 -13.33 5.57 11.74
CA PHE A 73 -14.36 6.05 10.81
C PHE A 73 -15.79 5.64 11.18
N ASP A 74 -15.99 4.99 12.33
CA ASP A 74 -17.31 4.49 12.74
C ASP A 74 -18.28 5.61 13.15
N GLY A 75 -17.74 6.78 13.55
CA GLY A 75 -18.53 7.97 13.86
C GLY A 75 -19.28 8.60 12.69
N GLY A 76 -18.99 8.16 11.46
CA GLY A 76 -19.68 8.65 10.26
C GLY A 76 -19.11 9.94 9.68
N GLU A 77 -19.88 10.59 8.80
CA GLU A 77 -19.44 11.75 8.04
C GLU A 77 -19.41 13.04 8.87
N ASP A 78 -20.25 13.12 9.88
CA ASP A 78 -20.35 14.30 10.76
C ASP A 78 -19.36 14.25 11.93
N ASP A 79 -18.66 13.13 12.12
CA ASP A 79 -17.70 12.96 13.18
C ASP A 79 -16.39 13.73 12.93
N ALA A 80 -15.93 14.48 13.93
CA ALA A 80 -14.73 15.30 13.82
C ALA A 80 -13.47 14.47 13.52
N LEU A 81 -13.33 13.28 14.15
CA LEU A 81 -12.19 12.39 13.91
C LEU A 81 -12.18 11.90 12.45
N SER A 82 -13.33 11.45 11.94
CA SER A 82 -13.48 11.03 10.54
C SER A 82 -13.06 12.12 9.55
N ASN A 83 -13.44 13.37 9.83
CA ASN A 83 -13.10 14.52 9.01
C ASN A 83 -11.60 14.88 9.08
N HIS A 84 -10.98 14.81 10.27
CA HIS A 84 -9.54 15.00 10.42
C HIS A 84 -8.74 13.92 9.69
N LEU A 85 -9.16 12.65 9.77
CA LEU A 85 -8.54 11.56 9.04
C LEU A 85 -8.65 11.74 7.53
N THR A 86 -9.82 12.15 7.05
CA THR A 86 -10.05 12.50 5.63
C THR A 86 -9.09 13.60 5.18
N THR A 87 -8.94 14.65 5.97
CA THR A 87 -8.01 15.73 5.68
C THR A 87 -6.56 15.22 5.61
N ALA A 88 -6.12 14.41 6.58
CA ALA A 88 -4.79 13.83 6.59
C ALA A 88 -4.53 12.94 5.37
N LEU A 89 -5.48 12.11 4.98
CA LEU A 89 -5.39 11.25 3.78
C LEU A 89 -5.32 12.07 2.50
N ASN A 90 -6.09 13.14 2.38
CA ASN A 90 -6.02 14.06 1.23
C ASN A 90 -4.69 14.82 1.18
N LEU A 91 -4.07 15.15 2.33
CA LEU A 91 -2.72 15.72 2.37
C LEU A 91 -1.65 14.71 1.90
N ILE A 92 -1.82 13.42 2.21
CA ILE A 92 -0.95 12.34 1.67
C ILE A 92 -1.04 12.34 0.15
N LEU A 93 -2.25 12.33 -0.41
CA LEU A 93 -2.49 12.32 -1.86
C LEU A 93 -1.93 13.56 -2.56
N ALA A 94 -2.06 14.71 -1.93
CA ALA A 94 -1.54 15.97 -2.45
C ALA A 94 -0.01 16.12 -2.29
N ASN A 95 0.67 15.14 -1.68
CA ASN A 95 2.09 15.20 -1.31
C ASN A 95 2.45 16.43 -0.44
N LYS A 96 1.53 16.85 0.42
CA LYS A 96 1.68 18.03 1.29
C LYS A 96 2.09 17.70 2.72
N LEU A 97 2.50 16.47 2.99
CA LEU A 97 3.02 16.10 4.30
C LEU A 97 4.41 16.68 4.53
N PRO A 98 4.74 17.12 5.77
CA PRO A 98 6.11 17.43 6.17
C PRO A 98 7.05 16.25 5.91
N ALA A 99 8.34 16.53 5.65
CA ALA A 99 9.32 15.50 5.26
C ALA A 99 9.41 14.34 6.27
N ALA A 100 9.40 14.64 7.58
CA ALA A 100 9.44 13.62 8.62
C ALA A 100 8.20 12.72 8.60
N SER A 101 6.99 13.29 8.51
CA SER A 101 5.73 12.54 8.42
C SER A 101 5.64 11.71 7.14
N ARG A 102 6.14 12.26 6.03
CA ARG A 102 6.20 11.55 4.74
C ARG A 102 7.10 10.32 4.84
N ALA A 103 8.29 10.47 5.42
CA ALA A 103 9.22 9.36 5.61
C ALA A 103 8.57 8.22 6.42
N LEU A 104 7.84 8.55 7.49
CA LEU A 104 7.12 7.57 8.31
C LEU A 104 5.99 6.86 7.54
N VAL A 105 5.16 7.61 6.83
CA VAL A 105 4.04 7.05 6.06
C VAL A 105 4.52 6.19 4.89
N CYS A 106 5.64 6.56 4.26
CA CYS A 106 6.22 5.80 3.14
C CYS A 106 7.10 4.63 3.60
N ALA A 107 7.40 4.51 4.90
CA ALA A 107 8.16 3.39 5.43
C ALA A 107 7.39 2.07 5.27
N ALA A 108 8.14 0.97 5.13
CA ALA A 108 7.57 -0.37 5.08
C ALA A 108 8.33 -1.31 6.01
N ARG A 109 7.59 -2.21 6.65
CA ARG A 109 8.14 -3.32 7.42
C ARG A 109 8.41 -4.48 6.47
N CYS A 110 9.64 -4.98 6.43
CA CYS A 110 9.97 -6.14 5.63
C CYS A 110 9.74 -7.41 6.45
N VAL A 111 8.94 -8.34 5.90
CA VAL A 111 8.65 -9.64 6.51
C VAL A 111 9.18 -10.72 5.57
N PRO A 112 10.07 -11.61 6.04
CA PRO A 112 10.51 -12.75 5.28
C PRO A 112 9.43 -13.83 5.27
N VAL A 113 9.02 -14.27 4.08
CA VAL A 113 8.07 -15.38 3.90
C VAL A 113 8.76 -16.53 3.18
N PRO A 114 8.69 -17.78 3.67
CA PRO A 114 9.25 -18.93 2.97
C PRO A 114 8.69 -19.02 1.55
N LYS A 115 9.57 -19.24 0.57
CA LYS A 115 9.19 -19.41 -0.83
C LYS A 115 9.00 -20.89 -1.17
N ASN A 116 9.83 -21.74 -0.58
CA ASN A 116 9.85 -23.19 -0.77
C ASN A 116 10.55 -23.89 0.40
N ASP A 117 10.55 -25.21 0.38
CA ASP A 117 11.18 -26.06 1.39
C ASP A 117 12.73 -26.01 1.35
N LYS A 118 13.32 -25.35 0.35
CA LYS A 118 14.78 -25.20 0.18
C LYS A 118 15.36 -24.02 0.97
N GLY A 119 14.57 -23.39 1.84
CA GLY A 119 15.01 -22.26 2.65
C GLY A 119 15.13 -20.92 1.89
N GLU A 120 14.60 -20.83 0.66
CA GLU A 120 14.49 -19.57 -0.03
C GLU A 120 13.41 -18.69 0.59
N VAL A 121 13.64 -17.38 0.64
CA VAL A 121 12.75 -16.41 1.29
C VAL A 121 12.31 -15.33 0.31
N ARG A 122 11.06 -14.96 0.37
CA ARG A 122 10.50 -13.79 -0.32
C ARG A 122 10.40 -12.63 0.67
N PRO A 123 11.06 -11.50 0.44
CA PRO A 123 10.82 -10.31 1.24
C PRO A 123 9.47 -9.69 0.85
N ILE A 124 8.58 -9.56 1.82
CA ILE A 124 7.30 -8.86 1.64
C ILE A 124 7.36 -7.55 2.40
N ALA A 125 7.22 -6.43 1.67
CA ALA A 125 7.16 -5.11 2.27
C ALA A 125 5.72 -4.75 2.63
N ILE A 126 5.45 -4.51 3.92
CA ILE A 126 4.15 -4.10 4.44
C ILE A 126 4.21 -2.62 4.79
N GLY A 127 3.62 -1.79 3.94
CA GLY A 127 3.54 -0.34 4.14
C GLY A 127 2.41 0.08 5.08
N SER A 128 2.41 1.36 5.46
CA SER A 128 1.36 1.98 6.28
C SER A 128 -0.04 1.75 5.69
N CYS A 129 -1.01 1.50 6.56
CA CYS A 129 -2.43 1.38 6.18
C CYS A 129 -2.96 2.66 5.52
N LEU A 130 -2.48 3.83 5.94
CA LEU A 130 -2.90 5.11 5.37
C LEU A 130 -2.48 5.20 3.90
N LEU A 131 -1.23 4.85 3.58
CA LEU A 131 -0.74 4.86 2.20
C LEU A 131 -1.44 3.80 1.34
N ARG A 132 -1.68 2.60 1.90
CA ARG A 132 -2.42 1.53 1.21
C ARG A 132 -3.88 1.92 0.94
N LEU A 133 -4.52 2.65 1.87
CA LEU A 133 -5.87 3.17 1.69
C LEU A 133 -5.90 4.25 0.60
N ALA A 134 -5.02 5.23 0.68
CA ALA A 134 -4.89 6.28 -0.31
C ALA A 134 -4.65 5.72 -1.73
N GLY A 135 -3.72 4.77 -1.87
CA GLY A 135 -3.45 4.09 -3.13
C GLY A 135 -4.65 3.31 -3.68
N ALA A 136 -5.41 2.65 -2.79
CA ALA A 136 -6.61 1.94 -3.20
C ALA A 136 -7.72 2.88 -3.69
N MET A 137 -7.86 4.06 -3.08
CA MET A 137 -8.79 5.09 -3.52
C MET A 137 -8.43 5.58 -4.94
N CYS A 138 -7.14 5.89 -5.16
CA CYS A 138 -6.64 6.28 -6.49
C CYS A 138 -6.89 5.20 -7.53
N ASN A 139 -6.55 3.95 -7.23
CA ASN A 139 -6.77 2.83 -8.16
C ASN A 139 -8.24 2.65 -8.51
N THR A 140 -9.14 2.79 -7.53
CA THR A 140 -10.58 2.71 -7.79
C THR A 140 -11.07 3.84 -8.69
N ARG A 141 -10.59 5.07 -8.46
CA ARG A 141 -10.95 6.24 -9.27
C ARG A 141 -10.43 6.14 -10.71
N ALA A 142 -9.21 5.63 -10.88
CA ALA A 142 -8.54 5.51 -12.16
C ALA A 142 -8.89 4.21 -12.93
N ALA A 143 -9.63 3.28 -12.33
CA ALA A 143 -9.82 1.93 -12.86
C ALA A 143 -10.38 1.91 -14.29
N ASP A 144 -11.39 2.73 -14.58
CA ASP A 144 -12.01 2.76 -15.92
C ASP A 144 -11.11 3.43 -16.96
N ASP A 145 -10.34 4.45 -16.57
CA ASP A 145 -9.39 5.11 -17.46
C ASP A 145 -8.22 4.18 -17.78
N LEU A 146 -7.70 3.49 -16.76
CA LEU A 146 -6.65 2.48 -16.93
C LEU A 146 -7.13 1.33 -17.82
N ARG A 147 -8.34 0.83 -17.61
CA ARG A 147 -8.93 -0.21 -18.46
C ARG A 147 -8.99 0.24 -19.91
N ARG A 148 -9.51 1.42 -20.19
CA ARG A 148 -9.61 1.95 -21.56
C ARG A 148 -8.25 2.15 -22.20
N HIS A 149 -7.25 2.56 -21.43
CA HIS A 149 -5.90 2.80 -21.92
C HIS A 149 -5.17 1.49 -22.27
N PHE A 150 -5.34 0.45 -21.46
CA PHE A 150 -4.58 -0.80 -21.62
C PHE A 150 -5.25 -1.80 -22.55
N LEU A 151 -6.58 -1.76 -22.76
CA LEU A 151 -7.26 -2.61 -23.73
C LEU A 151 -6.92 -2.18 -25.17
N PRO A 152 -6.80 -3.11 -26.12
CA PRO A 152 -6.94 -4.57 -25.98
C PRO A 152 -5.64 -5.32 -25.67
N LEU A 153 -4.53 -4.63 -25.34
CA LEU A 153 -3.20 -5.23 -25.23
C LEU A 153 -2.93 -5.85 -23.84
N GLN A 154 -3.61 -5.38 -22.81
CA GLN A 154 -3.36 -5.82 -21.44
C GLN A 154 -4.68 -5.97 -20.67
N PHE A 155 -4.96 -7.20 -20.19
CA PHE A 155 -6.20 -7.57 -19.51
C PHE A 155 -6.08 -7.65 -17.98
N GLY A 156 -4.88 -7.55 -17.43
CA GLY A 156 -4.63 -7.64 -15.98
C GLY A 156 -5.01 -6.40 -15.18
N VAL A 157 -5.37 -5.29 -15.83
CA VAL A 157 -5.69 -4.02 -15.19
C VAL A 157 -7.13 -3.61 -15.48
N GLY A 158 -7.96 -3.53 -14.43
CA GLY A 158 -9.33 -3.04 -14.51
C GLY A 158 -10.32 -3.94 -15.27
N VAL A 159 -9.92 -5.12 -15.74
CA VAL A 159 -10.75 -6.06 -16.47
C VAL A 159 -11.13 -7.23 -15.55
N ARG A 160 -12.43 -7.40 -15.30
CA ARG A 160 -12.92 -8.53 -14.54
C ARG A 160 -12.72 -9.82 -15.35
N GLY A 161 -12.12 -10.85 -14.72
CA GLY A 161 -11.83 -12.10 -15.42
C GLY A 161 -10.76 -11.95 -16.52
N GLY A 162 -9.88 -10.95 -16.41
CA GLY A 162 -8.89 -10.67 -17.44
C GLY A 162 -7.92 -11.81 -17.75
N ALA A 163 -7.68 -12.70 -16.78
CA ALA A 163 -6.85 -13.88 -16.99
C ALA A 163 -7.53 -14.90 -17.93
N GLU A 164 -8.83 -15.08 -17.79
CA GLU A 164 -9.63 -15.99 -18.62
C GLU A 164 -9.79 -15.50 -20.06
N LEU A 165 -9.63 -14.20 -20.29
CA LEU A 165 -9.71 -13.60 -21.64
C LEU A 165 -8.41 -13.77 -22.45
N MET A 166 -7.34 -14.26 -21.83
CA MET A 166 -6.05 -14.52 -22.49
C MET A 166 -5.89 -15.98 -22.95
N LEU A 167 -6.88 -16.82 -22.71
CA LEU A 167 -6.92 -18.21 -23.15
C LEU A 167 -7.68 -18.35 -24.48
#